data_7493367854f788142cf6a60af4265673
#
_entry.id   7493367854f788142cf6a60af4265673
#
_cell.length_a   1.000
_cell.length_b   1.000
_cell.length_c   1.000
_cell.angle_alpha   90.00
_cell.angle_beta   90.00
_cell.angle_gamma   90.00
#
_symmetry.space_group_name_H-M   'P 1'
#
loop_
_entity.id
_entity.type
_entity.pdbx_description
1 polymer ?
#
loop_
_entity_poly.entity_id
_entity_poly.type
_entity_poly.pdbx_seq_one_letter_code
_entity_poly.pdbx_strand_id
1 'polypeptide(L)'
;MKTWPYPRVVAHRGGGTLAPENTLAGLCVGAAFGHTMAEFDVKLSADDVTFLLHDDTLDRTSNGQGAAAQLRYRQIAAFDAGSWLDARFEDEHMPTLAEAAQCCREEGLAANVEIKPCPGRDAQTGRLVAAETARLWAKPMAAGALPPLLSSFSVEALIAAREAAPDVPRGLLVERVPDDWREQTAALGCVSLHASYRHLDEALVARIKEAGLFILAYTVNDLDTAQRLVRWGVDTVCTDRIDLIGPHALD
;
A
#
# COMPACT_ATOMS: atom_id res chain seq x y z
N MET A 1 -26.22 -0.96 -0.98
CA MET A 1 -24.92 -0.59 -1.60
C MET A 1 -23.82 -1.07 -0.65
N LYS A 2 -22.71 -1.61 -1.18
CA LYS A 2 -21.53 -1.91 -0.34
C LYS A 2 -20.96 -0.58 0.17
N THR A 3 -20.61 -0.52 1.43
CA THR A 3 -19.97 0.66 2.04
C THR A 3 -18.46 0.45 2.03
N TRP A 4 -17.70 1.48 1.67
CA TRP A 4 -16.24 1.47 1.78
C TRP A 4 -15.84 1.51 3.26
N PRO A 5 -15.13 0.50 3.76
CA PRO A 5 -14.89 0.41 5.20
C PRO A 5 -13.64 1.16 5.67
N TYR A 6 -12.79 1.58 4.73
CA TYR A 6 -11.49 2.20 5.03
C TYR A 6 -11.60 3.73 5.17
N PRO A 7 -10.63 4.39 5.83
CA PRO A 7 -10.65 5.84 6.01
C PRO A 7 -10.48 6.59 4.67
N ARG A 8 -10.87 7.88 4.68
CA ARG A 8 -10.73 8.77 3.51
C ARG A 8 -9.29 9.16 3.20
N VAL A 9 -8.40 9.08 4.18
CA VAL A 9 -6.99 9.44 4.03
C VAL A 9 -6.11 8.29 4.48
N VAL A 10 -5.15 7.92 3.63
CA VAL A 10 -4.15 6.88 3.87
C VAL A 10 -2.77 7.49 3.86
N ALA A 11 -1.97 7.19 4.87
CA ALA A 11 -0.58 7.60 4.97
C ALA A 11 0.27 6.77 4.00
N HIS A 12 0.84 7.41 2.96
CA HIS A 12 1.66 6.77 1.94
C HIS A 12 2.98 6.30 2.53
N ARG A 13 3.32 5.04 2.34
CA ARG A 13 4.54 4.38 2.85
C ARG A 13 4.77 4.56 4.35
N GLY A 14 3.66 4.68 5.10
CA GLY A 14 3.67 4.87 6.55
C GLY A 14 3.73 6.33 6.97
N GLY A 15 4.87 7.00 6.85
CA GLY A 15 5.11 8.36 7.35
C GLY A 15 5.09 9.47 6.30
N GLY A 16 4.78 9.17 5.04
CA GLY A 16 4.88 10.14 3.95
C GLY A 16 6.28 10.73 3.85
N THR A 17 6.38 12.08 3.78
CA THR A 17 7.66 12.79 3.75
C THR A 17 8.27 13.05 5.12
N LEU A 18 7.61 12.68 6.22
CA LEU A 18 8.04 13.03 7.59
C LEU A 18 8.89 11.95 8.26
N ALA A 19 8.88 10.75 7.71
CA ALA A 19 9.69 9.63 8.19
C ALA A 19 10.18 8.77 7.01
N PRO A 20 11.22 7.92 7.22
CA PRO A 20 11.70 7.03 6.16
C PRO A 20 10.58 6.13 5.65
N GLU A 21 10.38 6.12 4.34
CA GLU A 21 9.36 5.32 3.69
C GLU A 21 9.56 3.83 3.95
N ASN A 22 8.46 3.08 4.11
CA ASN A 22 8.49 1.62 4.23
C ASN A 22 9.31 1.11 5.45
N THR A 23 9.32 1.86 6.57
CA THR A 23 9.96 1.49 7.84
C THR A 23 8.96 1.42 8.97
N LEU A 24 9.34 0.81 10.11
CA LEU A 24 8.50 0.82 11.30
C LEU A 24 8.36 2.23 11.88
N ALA A 25 9.44 3.03 11.87
CA ALA A 25 9.37 4.45 12.25
C ALA A 25 8.37 5.21 11.38
N GLY A 26 8.30 4.93 10.07
CA GLY A 26 7.30 5.52 9.18
C GLY A 26 5.88 5.20 9.62
N LEU A 27 5.57 3.95 9.94
CA LEU A 27 4.25 3.54 10.42
C LEU A 27 3.89 4.22 11.75
N CYS A 28 4.82 4.26 12.72
CA CYS A 28 4.62 4.94 13.99
C CYS A 28 4.38 6.44 13.82
N VAL A 29 5.10 7.11 12.91
CA VAL A 29 4.89 8.54 12.63
C VAL A 29 3.50 8.77 12.00
N GLY A 30 3.08 7.94 11.04
CA GLY A 30 1.72 8.04 10.48
C GLY A 30 0.63 7.91 11.56
N ALA A 31 0.76 6.95 12.46
CA ALA A 31 -0.13 6.76 13.59
C ALA A 31 -0.09 7.95 14.57
N ALA A 32 1.09 8.49 14.86
CA ALA A 32 1.25 9.66 15.75
C ALA A 32 0.59 10.92 15.17
N PHE A 33 0.47 11.04 13.82
CA PHE A 33 -0.31 12.08 13.16
C PHE A 33 -1.82 11.78 13.13
N GLY A 34 -2.26 10.67 13.74
CA GLY A 34 -3.66 10.29 13.90
C GLY A 34 -4.23 9.50 12.71
N HIS A 35 -3.41 9.13 11.71
CA HIS A 35 -3.88 8.27 10.62
C HIS A 35 -4.23 6.87 11.14
N THR A 36 -5.30 6.31 10.60
CA THR A 36 -5.82 4.99 10.98
C THR A 36 -5.61 3.94 9.88
N MET A 37 -4.94 4.30 8.82
CA MET A 37 -4.52 3.39 7.74
C MET A 37 -3.21 3.88 7.12
N ALA A 38 -2.30 2.95 6.88
CA ALA A 38 -1.08 3.17 6.13
C ALA A 38 -1.05 2.28 4.88
N GLU A 39 -0.42 2.79 3.85
CA GLU A 39 -0.04 2.04 2.67
C GLU A 39 1.47 1.75 2.74
N PHE A 40 1.90 0.60 2.23
CA PHE A 40 3.31 0.23 2.12
C PHE A 40 3.54 -0.84 1.07
N ASP A 41 4.76 -0.83 0.49
CA ASP A 41 5.18 -1.70 -0.61
C ASP A 41 5.86 -2.97 -0.10
N VAL A 42 5.45 -4.14 -0.59
CA VAL A 42 6.01 -5.43 -0.17
C VAL A 42 6.65 -6.18 -1.34
N LYS A 43 7.91 -6.55 -1.16
CA LYS A 43 8.75 -7.32 -2.10
C LYS A 43 9.19 -8.66 -1.53
N LEU A 44 9.90 -9.43 -2.36
CA LEU A 44 10.57 -10.67 -1.95
C LEU A 44 12.09 -10.54 -2.03
N SER A 45 12.76 -10.97 -0.98
CA SER A 45 14.21 -11.22 -1.00
C SER A 45 14.58 -12.43 -1.86
N ALA A 46 15.88 -12.71 -2.02
CA ALA A 46 16.36 -13.90 -2.75
C ALA A 46 15.93 -15.23 -2.11
N ASP A 47 15.68 -15.24 -0.81
CA ASP A 47 15.21 -16.39 -0.03
C ASP A 47 13.72 -16.32 0.31
N ASP A 48 12.94 -15.60 -0.52
CA ASP A 48 11.47 -15.54 -0.48
C ASP A 48 10.88 -14.95 0.81
N VAL A 49 11.65 -14.18 1.58
CA VAL A 49 11.12 -13.43 2.71
C VAL A 49 10.42 -12.17 2.19
N THR A 50 9.18 -11.93 2.65
CA THR A 50 8.41 -10.72 2.36
C THR A 50 8.92 -9.57 3.22
N PHE A 51 9.29 -8.45 2.62
CA PHE A 51 9.82 -7.27 3.31
C PHE A 51 9.41 -5.98 2.61
N LEU A 52 9.53 -4.86 3.29
CA LEU A 52 9.07 -3.57 2.79
C LEU A 52 10.18 -2.83 2.03
N LEU A 53 9.90 -2.52 0.77
CA LEU A 53 10.75 -1.67 -0.08
C LEU A 53 9.97 -1.29 -1.35
N HIS A 54 10.06 -0.03 -1.80
CA HIS A 54 9.42 0.41 -3.04
C HIS A 54 10.22 0.02 -4.28
N ASP A 55 11.50 0.42 -4.36
CA ASP A 55 12.34 0.28 -5.55
C ASP A 55 12.84 -1.15 -5.73
N ASP A 56 13.30 -1.49 -6.93
CA ASP A 56 13.94 -2.80 -7.19
C ASP A 56 15.36 -2.87 -6.60
N THR A 57 15.95 -1.71 -6.31
CA THR A 57 17.29 -1.58 -5.73
C THR A 57 17.27 -0.90 -4.37
N LEU A 58 18.33 -1.09 -3.60
CA LEU A 58 18.50 -0.55 -2.24
C LEU A 58 18.97 0.92 -2.22
N ASP A 59 19.46 1.42 -3.34
CA ASP A 59 20.33 2.59 -3.45
C ASP A 59 19.70 3.92 -2.98
N ARG A 60 18.39 4.10 -3.16
CA ARG A 60 17.73 5.39 -2.87
C ARG A 60 17.41 5.57 -1.38
N THR A 61 16.98 4.52 -0.72
CA THR A 61 16.40 4.58 0.63
C THR A 61 17.17 3.76 1.65
N SER A 62 18.42 3.41 1.36
CA SER A 62 19.30 2.75 2.32
C SER A 62 20.77 3.02 2.02
N ASN A 63 21.65 2.57 2.94
CA ASN A 63 23.10 2.53 2.71
C ASN A 63 23.56 1.29 1.93
N GLY A 64 22.62 0.40 1.51
CA GLY A 64 22.86 -0.73 0.62
C GLY A 64 22.90 -0.32 -0.85
N GLN A 65 23.34 -1.22 -1.71
CA GLN A 65 23.43 -1.00 -3.16
C GLN A 65 22.97 -2.24 -3.94
N GLY A 66 22.41 -2.00 -5.13
CA GLY A 66 22.05 -3.04 -6.09
C GLY A 66 20.69 -3.67 -5.85
N ALA A 67 20.40 -4.73 -6.62
CA ALA A 67 19.08 -5.34 -6.66
C ALA A 67 18.75 -6.11 -5.38
N ALA A 68 17.69 -5.70 -4.70
CA ALA A 68 17.19 -6.32 -3.48
C ALA A 68 16.85 -7.80 -3.67
N ALA A 69 16.28 -8.18 -4.83
CA ALA A 69 15.94 -9.56 -5.18
C ALA A 69 17.14 -10.54 -5.26
N GLN A 70 18.37 -10.03 -5.28
CA GLN A 70 19.59 -10.85 -5.31
C GLN A 70 20.15 -11.11 -3.92
N LEU A 71 19.65 -10.46 -2.88
CA LEU A 71 20.13 -10.59 -1.51
C LEU A 71 19.16 -11.40 -0.64
N ARG A 72 19.70 -12.22 0.26
CA ARG A 72 18.90 -12.86 1.31
C ARG A 72 18.43 -11.80 2.30
N TYR A 73 17.27 -12.00 2.90
CA TYR A 73 16.71 -11.01 3.82
C TYR A 73 17.67 -10.62 4.97
N ARG A 74 18.41 -11.58 5.53
CA ARG A 74 19.41 -11.26 6.58
C ARG A 74 20.46 -10.24 6.16
N GLN A 75 20.75 -10.12 4.85
CA GLN A 75 21.70 -9.14 4.31
C GLN A 75 21.00 -7.79 4.13
N ILE A 76 19.73 -7.82 3.68
CA ILE A 76 18.89 -6.63 3.53
C ILE A 76 18.64 -5.97 4.88
N ALA A 77 18.30 -6.75 5.91
CA ALA A 77 18.04 -6.28 7.28
C ALA A 77 19.25 -5.66 7.98
N ALA A 78 20.47 -5.85 7.43
CA ALA A 78 21.68 -5.24 7.98
C ALA A 78 21.95 -3.83 7.45
N PHE A 79 21.19 -3.35 6.46
CA PHE A 79 21.33 -2.00 5.92
C PHE A 79 20.47 -1.01 6.70
N ASP A 80 21.02 0.18 6.91
CA ASP A 80 20.30 1.32 7.44
C ASP A 80 19.37 1.89 6.34
N ALA A 81 18.08 1.92 6.64
CA ALA A 81 17.01 2.41 5.77
C ALA A 81 16.42 3.75 6.27
N GLY A 82 17.03 4.41 7.25
CA GLY A 82 16.50 5.64 7.85
C GLY A 82 17.37 6.86 7.67
N SER A 83 18.70 6.74 7.81
CA SER A 83 19.65 7.87 7.80
C SER A 83 19.68 8.65 6.48
N TRP A 84 19.20 8.07 5.38
CA TRP A 84 19.10 8.77 4.09
C TRP A 84 18.15 9.97 4.15
N LEU A 85 17.14 9.92 5.04
CA LEU A 85 16.20 11.00 5.26
C LEU A 85 16.65 11.97 6.36
N ASP A 86 17.01 11.42 7.53
CA ASP A 86 17.42 12.21 8.70
C ASP A 86 18.20 11.30 9.68
N ALA A 87 19.26 11.81 10.29
CA ALA A 87 20.07 11.08 11.27
C ALA A 87 19.29 10.60 12.50
N ARG A 88 18.12 11.17 12.80
CA ARG A 88 17.23 10.69 13.87
C ARG A 88 16.68 9.29 13.63
N PHE A 89 16.73 8.82 12.39
CA PHE A 89 16.28 7.50 11.99
C PHE A 89 17.43 6.55 11.68
N GLU A 90 18.63 6.85 12.21
CA GLU A 90 19.76 5.94 12.13
C GLU A 90 19.38 4.56 12.72
N ASP A 91 19.89 3.50 12.12
CA ASP A 91 19.60 2.11 12.47
C ASP A 91 18.16 1.61 12.16
N GLU A 92 17.30 2.40 11.51
CA GLU A 92 16.09 1.84 10.92
C GLU A 92 16.45 0.83 9.84
N HIS A 93 15.75 -0.30 9.82
CA HIS A 93 15.94 -1.32 8.78
C HIS A 93 14.70 -1.49 7.92
N MET A 94 14.82 -2.17 6.79
CA MET A 94 13.71 -2.59 5.96
C MET A 94 12.97 -3.75 6.65
N PRO A 95 11.76 -3.53 7.24
CA PRO A 95 11.10 -4.55 8.04
C PRO A 95 10.50 -5.65 7.18
N THR A 96 10.31 -6.83 7.76
CA THR A 96 9.46 -7.87 7.18
C THR A 96 7.99 -7.45 7.19
N LEU A 97 7.17 -8.08 6.33
CA LEU A 97 5.71 -7.91 6.38
C LEU A 97 5.14 -8.32 7.76
N ALA A 98 5.76 -9.30 8.43
CA ALA A 98 5.32 -9.73 9.76
C ALA A 98 5.56 -8.65 10.82
N GLU A 99 6.71 -7.95 10.80
CA GLU A 99 7.02 -6.82 11.69
C GLU A 99 6.09 -5.63 11.39
N ALA A 100 5.88 -5.29 10.13
CA ALA A 100 4.94 -4.25 9.73
C ALA A 100 3.50 -4.56 10.18
N ALA A 101 3.04 -5.80 10.03
CA ALA A 101 1.73 -6.23 10.49
C ALA A 101 1.61 -6.17 12.02
N GLN A 102 2.66 -6.44 12.77
CA GLN A 102 2.69 -6.28 14.22
C GLN A 102 2.59 -4.79 14.59
N CYS A 103 3.41 -3.93 13.99
CA CYS A 103 3.37 -2.50 14.20
C CYS A 103 1.98 -1.92 13.87
N CYS A 104 1.36 -2.30 12.75
CA CYS A 104 0.00 -1.87 12.41
C CYS A 104 -1.02 -2.24 13.49
N ARG A 105 -0.92 -3.42 14.09
CA ARG A 105 -1.81 -3.83 15.19
C ARG A 105 -1.58 -3.02 16.47
N GLU A 106 -0.32 -2.78 16.82
CA GLU A 106 0.06 -2.02 18.02
C GLU A 106 -0.37 -0.57 17.92
N GLU A 107 -0.25 0.03 16.72
CA GLU A 107 -0.61 1.42 16.42
C GLU A 107 -2.07 1.62 15.98
N GLY A 108 -2.86 0.55 15.85
CA GLY A 108 -4.26 0.63 15.42
C GLY A 108 -4.44 1.00 13.94
N LEU A 109 -3.45 0.71 13.09
CA LEU A 109 -3.48 1.00 11.65
C LEU A 109 -4.12 -0.13 10.85
N ALA A 110 -5.08 0.20 10.00
CA ALA A 110 -5.43 -0.66 8.86
C ALA A 110 -4.30 -0.61 7.82
N ALA A 111 -4.21 -1.63 6.97
CA ALA A 111 -3.12 -1.75 6.00
C ALA A 111 -3.62 -1.80 4.56
N ASN A 112 -3.04 -0.99 3.67
CA ASN A 112 -3.01 -1.23 2.23
C ASN A 112 -1.63 -1.80 1.89
N VAL A 113 -1.60 -3.08 1.54
CA VAL A 113 -0.38 -3.84 1.24
C VAL A 113 -0.22 -3.85 -0.28
N GLU A 114 0.67 -2.99 -0.81
CA GLU A 114 1.00 -3.04 -2.23
C GLU A 114 1.93 -4.22 -2.51
N ILE A 115 1.49 -5.12 -3.36
CA ILE A 115 2.32 -6.21 -3.89
C ILE A 115 3.21 -5.61 -4.97
N LYS A 116 4.52 -5.52 -4.71
CA LYS A 116 5.53 -4.85 -5.56
C LYS A 116 6.55 -5.87 -6.06
N PRO A 117 6.23 -6.66 -7.09
CA PRO A 117 7.15 -7.69 -7.56
C PRO A 117 8.40 -7.09 -8.18
N CYS A 118 9.54 -7.73 -7.95
CA CYS A 118 10.72 -7.51 -8.76
C CYS A 118 10.54 -8.17 -10.13
N PRO A 119 11.23 -7.70 -11.18
CA PRO A 119 11.06 -8.21 -12.54
C PRO A 119 11.12 -9.74 -12.63
N GLY A 120 10.10 -10.34 -13.28
CA GLY A 120 10.00 -11.78 -13.48
C GLY A 120 9.57 -12.61 -12.27
N ARG A 121 9.15 -11.95 -11.17
CA ARG A 121 8.69 -12.62 -9.94
C ARG A 121 7.23 -12.30 -9.58
N ASP A 122 6.45 -11.85 -10.55
CA ASP A 122 5.09 -11.32 -10.34
C ASP A 122 4.16 -12.31 -9.64
N ALA A 123 3.93 -13.47 -10.25
CA ALA A 123 3.06 -14.50 -9.67
C ALA A 123 3.59 -15.03 -8.32
N GLN A 124 4.92 -15.18 -8.18
CA GLN A 124 5.53 -15.64 -6.95
C GLN A 124 5.31 -14.63 -5.82
N THR A 125 5.57 -13.34 -6.09
CA THR A 125 5.38 -12.27 -5.12
C THR A 125 3.90 -12.17 -4.72
N GLY A 126 3.00 -12.17 -5.72
CA GLY A 126 1.55 -12.14 -5.47
C GLY A 126 1.09 -13.25 -4.55
N ARG A 127 1.50 -14.50 -4.84
CA ARG A 127 1.12 -15.66 -4.02
C ARG A 127 1.64 -15.56 -2.59
N LEU A 128 2.94 -15.26 -2.41
CA LEU A 128 3.58 -15.29 -1.09
C LEU A 128 3.10 -14.13 -0.21
N VAL A 129 3.04 -12.90 -0.76
CA VAL A 129 2.55 -11.73 -0.02
C VAL A 129 1.09 -11.92 0.38
N ALA A 130 0.22 -12.39 -0.52
CA ALA A 130 -1.19 -12.58 -0.21
C ALA A 130 -1.41 -13.67 0.85
N ALA A 131 -0.73 -14.82 0.73
CA ALA A 131 -0.84 -15.92 1.70
C ALA A 131 -0.35 -15.48 3.09
N GLU A 132 0.77 -14.74 3.15
CA GLU A 132 1.30 -14.25 4.42
C GLU A 132 0.40 -13.15 5.01
N THR A 133 -0.11 -12.24 4.20
CA THR A 133 -1.09 -11.23 4.64
C THR A 133 -2.31 -11.90 5.25
N ALA A 134 -2.93 -12.85 4.55
CA ALA A 134 -4.08 -13.60 5.07
C ALA A 134 -3.78 -14.27 6.44
N ARG A 135 -2.61 -14.88 6.57
CA ARG A 135 -2.17 -15.52 7.82
C ARG A 135 -1.98 -14.51 8.97
N LEU A 136 -1.33 -13.37 8.69
CA LEU A 136 -1.00 -12.35 9.70
C LEU A 136 -2.25 -11.65 10.24
N TRP A 137 -3.25 -11.41 9.37
CA TRP A 137 -4.51 -10.73 9.76
C TRP A 137 -5.65 -11.67 10.11
N ALA A 138 -5.48 -13.01 10.02
CA ALA A 138 -6.54 -13.97 10.32
C ALA A 138 -7.16 -13.79 11.71
N LYS A 139 -6.35 -13.66 12.76
CA LYS A 139 -6.84 -13.45 14.13
C LYS A 139 -7.47 -12.06 14.32
N PRO A 140 -6.83 -10.95 13.90
CA PRO A 140 -7.46 -9.63 13.94
C PRO A 140 -8.81 -9.56 13.22
N MET A 141 -8.91 -10.11 12.02
CA MET A 141 -10.17 -10.15 11.26
C MET A 141 -11.25 -10.96 11.98
N ALA A 142 -10.91 -12.11 12.56
CA ALA A 142 -11.83 -12.90 13.36
C ALA A 142 -12.31 -12.16 14.61
N ALA A 143 -11.54 -11.19 15.11
CA ALA A 143 -11.90 -10.29 16.21
C ALA A 143 -12.63 -9.00 15.75
N GLY A 144 -12.95 -8.87 14.46
CA GLY A 144 -13.70 -7.74 13.90
C GLY A 144 -12.84 -6.57 13.40
N ALA A 145 -11.53 -6.73 13.32
CA ALA A 145 -10.67 -5.72 12.67
C ALA A 145 -10.94 -5.65 11.16
N LEU A 146 -10.68 -4.48 10.56
CA LEU A 146 -10.75 -4.32 9.12
C LEU A 146 -9.79 -5.29 8.42
N PRO A 147 -10.21 -5.94 7.32
CA PRO A 147 -9.30 -6.73 6.52
C PRO A 147 -8.20 -5.84 5.91
N PRO A 148 -6.98 -6.35 5.71
CA PRO A 148 -5.99 -5.64 4.92
C PRO A 148 -6.49 -5.55 3.48
N LEU A 149 -6.10 -4.48 2.78
CA LEU A 149 -6.39 -4.29 1.35
C LEU A 149 -5.12 -4.63 0.57
N LEU A 150 -5.17 -5.62 -0.31
CA LEU A 150 -4.08 -5.88 -1.24
C LEU A 150 -4.20 -4.97 -2.46
N SER A 151 -3.08 -4.50 -3.00
CA SER A 151 -3.07 -3.78 -4.27
C SER A 151 -1.83 -4.12 -5.09
N SER A 152 -1.87 -3.94 -6.40
CA SER A 152 -0.71 -4.10 -7.27
C SER A 152 -0.95 -3.47 -8.64
N PHE A 153 0.13 -3.00 -9.28
CA PHE A 153 0.18 -2.68 -10.71
C PHE A 153 0.27 -3.95 -11.58
N SER A 154 0.75 -5.06 -11.01
CA SER A 154 0.92 -6.32 -11.73
C SER A 154 -0.37 -7.13 -11.70
N VAL A 155 -0.97 -7.29 -12.89
CA VAL A 155 -2.14 -8.15 -13.09
C VAL A 155 -1.81 -9.60 -12.73
N GLU A 156 -0.62 -10.09 -13.09
CA GLU A 156 -0.17 -11.44 -12.78
C GLU A 156 -0.04 -11.66 -11.26
N ALA A 157 0.49 -10.67 -10.54
CA ALA A 157 0.55 -10.73 -9.08
C ALA A 157 -0.84 -10.75 -8.44
N LEU A 158 -1.80 -9.97 -8.96
CA LEU A 158 -3.18 -9.98 -8.45
C LEU A 158 -3.94 -11.28 -8.76
N ILE A 159 -3.68 -11.94 -9.89
CA ILE A 159 -4.22 -13.27 -10.18
C ILE A 159 -3.73 -14.25 -9.13
N ALA A 160 -2.41 -14.33 -8.91
CA ALA A 160 -1.80 -15.22 -7.93
C ALA A 160 -2.24 -14.90 -6.49
N ALA A 161 -2.41 -13.62 -6.17
CA ALA A 161 -2.94 -13.18 -4.87
C ALA A 161 -4.39 -13.62 -4.65
N ARG A 162 -5.23 -13.53 -5.68
CA ARG A 162 -6.63 -14.01 -5.63
C ARG A 162 -6.70 -15.51 -5.36
N GLU A 163 -5.82 -16.29 -5.98
CA GLU A 163 -5.77 -17.76 -5.77
C GLU A 163 -5.30 -18.11 -4.37
N ALA A 164 -4.29 -17.40 -3.85
CA ALA A 164 -3.69 -17.67 -2.55
C ALA A 164 -4.52 -17.18 -1.36
N ALA A 165 -5.26 -16.08 -1.53
CA ALA A 165 -6.05 -15.43 -0.48
C ALA A 165 -7.35 -14.86 -1.05
N PRO A 166 -8.32 -15.70 -1.46
CA PRO A 166 -9.53 -15.25 -2.14
C PRO A 166 -10.39 -14.29 -1.32
N ASP A 167 -10.38 -14.40 -0.01
CA ASP A 167 -11.21 -13.62 0.92
C ASP A 167 -10.59 -12.25 1.28
N VAL A 168 -9.31 -12.02 0.94
CA VAL A 168 -8.66 -10.73 1.18
C VAL A 168 -9.04 -9.76 0.03
N PRO A 169 -9.62 -8.59 0.34
CA PRO A 169 -10.00 -7.63 -0.69
C PRO A 169 -8.80 -7.12 -1.48
N ARG A 170 -9.03 -6.84 -2.76
CA ARG A 170 -7.98 -6.42 -3.71
C ARG A 170 -8.38 -5.16 -4.47
N GLY A 171 -7.39 -4.31 -4.77
CA GLY A 171 -7.48 -3.17 -5.66
C GLY A 171 -6.51 -3.30 -6.83
N LEU A 172 -6.95 -2.94 -8.03
CA LEU A 172 -6.09 -2.81 -9.20
C LEU A 172 -5.43 -1.43 -9.20
N LEU A 173 -4.10 -1.37 -9.17
CA LEU A 173 -3.32 -0.13 -9.32
C LEU A 173 -3.05 0.14 -10.79
N VAL A 174 -3.27 1.38 -11.20
CA VAL A 174 -2.98 1.85 -12.56
C VAL A 174 -2.48 3.29 -12.53
N GLU A 175 -1.52 3.66 -13.36
CA GLU A 175 -1.16 5.07 -13.55
C GLU A 175 -2.29 5.81 -14.26
N ARG A 176 -2.76 5.26 -15.39
CA ARG A 176 -3.91 5.74 -16.15
C ARG A 176 -4.94 4.62 -16.26
N VAL A 177 -6.19 4.95 -16.02
CA VAL A 177 -7.29 3.96 -16.13
C VAL A 177 -7.39 3.49 -17.58
N PRO A 178 -7.14 2.20 -17.88
CA PRO A 178 -7.24 1.66 -19.23
C PRO A 178 -8.70 1.51 -19.67
N ASP A 179 -8.97 1.40 -20.97
CA ASP A 179 -10.33 1.30 -21.50
C ASP A 179 -11.06 0.04 -21.04
N ASP A 180 -10.32 -1.05 -20.85
CA ASP A 180 -10.81 -2.38 -20.43
C ASP A 180 -10.78 -2.59 -18.89
N TRP A 181 -10.71 -1.51 -18.10
CA TRP A 181 -10.62 -1.59 -16.64
C TRP A 181 -11.76 -2.40 -15.98
N ARG A 182 -12.97 -2.39 -16.60
CA ARG A 182 -14.09 -3.16 -16.06
C ARG A 182 -13.86 -4.66 -16.15
N GLU A 183 -13.38 -5.09 -17.30
CA GLU A 183 -13.05 -6.49 -17.57
C GLU A 183 -11.91 -6.94 -16.66
N GLN A 184 -10.85 -6.13 -16.54
CA GLN A 184 -9.71 -6.44 -15.68
C GLN A 184 -10.12 -6.53 -14.20
N THR A 185 -10.81 -5.53 -13.67
CA THR A 185 -11.23 -5.53 -12.25
C THR A 185 -12.18 -6.68 -11.93
N ALA A 186 -13.11 -7.02 -12.85
CA ALA A 186 -14.01 -8.15 -12.70
C ALA A 186 -13.26 -9.49 -12.73
N ALA A 187 -12.34 -9.69 -13.69
CA ALA A 187 -11.54 -10.90 -13.80
C ALA A 187 -10.64 -11.12 -12.57
N LEU A 188 -10.11 -10.03 -12.01
CA LEU A 188 -9.27 -10.05 -10.81
C LEU A 188 -10.07 -10.15 -9.50
N GLY A 189 -11.39 -9.91 -9.55
CA GLY A 189 -12.24 -9.84 -8.36
C GLY A 189 -11.86 -8.66 -7.47
N CYS A 190 -11.44 -7.53 -8.06
CA CYS A 190 -11.10 -6.33 -7.32
C CYS A 190 -12.34 -5.64 -6.77
N VAL A 191 -12.22 -5.07 -5.58
CA VAL A 191 -13.26 -4.24 -4.95
C VAL A 191 -13.04 -2.76 -5.22
N SER A 192 -11.82 -2.38 -5.58
CA SER A 192 -11.41 -1.00 -5.83
C SER A 192 -10.47 -0.87 -7.03
N LEU A 193 -10.45 0.34 -7.57
CA LEU A 193 -9.47 0.80 -8.55
C LEU A 193 -8.63 1.90 -7.90
N HIS A 194 -7.30 1.74 -7.92
CA HIS A 194 -6.35 2.72 -7.41
C HIS A 194 -5.70 3.42 -8.60
N ALA A 195 -5.87 4.72 -8.73
CA ALA A 195 -5.39 5.46 -9.90
C ALA A 195 -4.63 6.73 -9.55
N SER A 196 -3.67 7.11 -10.39
CA SER A 196 -3.04 8.41 -10.29
C SER A 196 -4.10 9.52 -10.46
N TYR A 197 -4.21 10.39 -9.45
CA TYR A 197 -5.20 11.47 -9.46
C TYR A 197 -5.09 12.39 -10.68
N ARG A 198 -3.88 12.46 -11.28
CA ARG A 198 -3.60 13.30 -12.45
C ARG A 198 -4.36 12.86 -13.71
N HIS A 199 -4.87 11.64 -13.70
CA HIS A 199 -5.59 11.02 -14.82
C HIS A 199 -7.06 10.72 -14.48
N LEU A 200 -7.56 11.27 -13.36
CA LEU A 200 -8.96 11.21 -12.98
C LEU A 200 -9.66 12.51 -13.35
N ASP A 201 -10.87 12.39 -13.86
CA ASP A 201 -11.84 13.46 -13.99
C ASP A 201 -13.20 13.03 -13.41
N GLU A 202 -14.10 13.96 -13.22
CA GLU A 202 -15.40 13.72 -12.61
C GLU A 202 -16.23 12.67 -13.38
N ALA A 203 -16.18 12.70 -14.72
CA ALA A 203 -16.93 11.76 -15.56
C ALA A 203 -16.38 10.33 -15.46
N LEU A 204 -15.04 10.16 -15.38
CA LEU A 204 -14.41 8.87 -15.19
C LEU A 204 -14.72 8.31 -13.80
N VAL A 205 -14.59 9.15 -12.76
CA VAL A 205 -14.95 8.77 -11.38
C VAL A 205 -16.39 8.29 -11.31
N ALA A 206 -17.35 9.04 -11.88
CA ALA A 206 -18.76 8.65 -11.92
C ALA A 206 -18.95 7.27 -12.58
N ARG A 207 -18.33 7.02 -13.74
CA ARG A 207 -18.39 5.72 -14.44
C ARG A 207 -17.84 4.55 -13.62
N ILE A 208 -16.75 4.78 -12.85
CA ILE A 208 -16.16 3.76 -11.99
C ILE A 208 -17.11 3.47 -10.80
N LYS A 209 -17.69 4.51 -10.21
CA LYS A 209 -18.65 4.38 -9.11
C LYS A 209 -19.95 3.68 -9.55
N GLU A 210 -20.47 3.99 -10.73
CA GLU A 210 -21.65 3.31 -11.34
C GLU A 210 -21.40 1.81 -11.55
N ALA A 211 -20.16 1.41 -11.83
CA ALA A 211 -19.79 0.00 -11.92
C ALA A 211 -19.66 -0.71 -10.55
N GLY A 212 -19.86 0.02 -9.44
CA GLY A 212 -19.87 -0.52 -8.09
C GLY A 212 -18.46 -0.72 -7.50
N LEU A 213 -17.44 -0.11 -8.07
CA LEU A 213 -16.08 -0.10 -7.53
C LEU A 213 -15.85 1.10 -6.61
N PHE A 214 -14.96 0.90 -5.65
CA PHE A 214 -14.38 1.97 -4.87
C PHE A 214 -13.13 2.55 -5.55
N ILE A 215 -12.77 3.79 -5.20
CA ILE A 215 -11.64 4.49 -5.81
C ILE A 215 -10.70 4.99 -4.73
N LEU A 216 -9.41 4.62 -4.85
CA LEU A 216 -8.32 5.23 -4.13
C LEU A 216 -7.48 6.05 -5.12
N ALA A 217 -7.27 7.34 -4.82
CA ALA A 217 -6.44 8.23 -5.63
C ALA A 217 -5.06 8.45 -4.98
N TYR A 218 -3.99 8.32 -5.74
CA TYR A 218 -2.61 8.50 -5.28
C TYR A 218 -1.80 9.41 -6.22
N THR A 219 -0.67 10.04 -5.85
CA THR A 219 -0.38 10.45 -4.49
C THR A 219 -0.78 11.92 -4.37
N VAL A 220 -1.72 12.21 -3.53
CA VAL A 220 -2.39 13.52 -3.46
C VAL A 220 -1.81 14.30 -2.29
N ASN A 221 -1.05 15.37 -2.59
CA ASN A 221 -0.29 16.14 -1.60
C ASN A 221 -0.80 17.59 -1.43
N ASP A 222 -1.96 17.88 -2.01
CA ASP A 222 -2.63 19.18 -1.96
C ASP A 222 -4.07 19.01 -1.47
N LEU A 223 -4.46 19.76 -0.43
CA LEU A 223 -5.76 19.61 0.23
C LEU A 223 -6.93 19.98 -0.69
N ASP A 224 -6.80 21.04 -1.50
CA ASP A 224 -7.86 21.47 -2.41
C ASP A 224 -8.11 20.39 -3.49
N THR A 225 -7.05 19.78 -3.97
CA THR A 225 -7.13 18.65 -4.90
C THR A 225 -7.80 17.43 -4.24
N ALA A 226 -7.41 17.09 -3.02
CA ALA A 226 -8.01 15.99 -2.27
C ALA A 226 -9.53 16.21 -2.07
N GLN A 227 -9.94 17.41 -1.64
CA GLN A 227 -11.34 17.77 -1.48
C GLN A 227 -12.12 17.73 -2.80
N ARG A 228 -11.51 18.16 -3.91
CA ARG A 228 -12.12 18.09 -5.25
C ARG A 228 -12.37 16.64 -5.66
N LEU A 229 -11.41 15.76 -5.46
CA LEU A 229 -11.52 14.33 -5.77
C LEU A 229 -12.65 13.67 -4.95
N VAL A 230 -12.75 13.97 -3.67
CA VAL A 230 -13.84 13.47 -2.82
C VAL A 230 -15.21 13.98 -3.29
N ARG A 231 -15.32 15.27 -3.70
CA ARG A 231 -16.57 15.79 -4.30
C ARG A 231 -16.96 15.06 -5.58
N TRP A 232 -16.01 14.57 -6.38
CA TRP A 232 -16.28 13.74 -7.55
C TRP A 232 -16.73 12.32 -7.19
N GLY A 233 -16.48 11.86 -5.96
CA GLY A 233 -16.86 10.53 -5.49
C GLY A 233 -15.69 9.58 -5.25
N VAL A 234 -14.45 10.07 -5.22
CA VAL A 234 -13.28 9.27 -4.77
C VAL A 234 -13.47 8.92 -3.29
N ASP A 235 -13.26 7.66 -2.94
CA ASP A 235 -13.51 7.15 -1.60
C ASP A 235 -12.36 7.40 -0.64
N THR A 236 -11.12 7.34 -1.15
CA THR A 236 -9.88 7.47 -0.35
C THR A 236 -8.79 8.17 -1.14
N VAL A 237 -7.98 8.98 -0.49
CA VAL A 237 -6.74 9.54 -1.03
C VAL A 237 -5.54 9.01 -0.26
N CYS A 238 -4.46 8.68 -0.98
CA CYS A 238 -3.16 8.34 -0.43
C CYS A 238 -2.24 9.56 -0.53
N THR A 239 -1.59 9.94 0.58
CA THR A 239 -0.82 11.19 0.68
C THR A 239 0.55 11.00 1.31
N ASP A 240 1.57 11.72 0.79
CA ASP A 240 2.86 11.91 1.45
C ASP A 240 2.82 13.05 2.50
N ARG A 241 1.82 13.92 2.39
CA ARG A 241 1.71 15.12 3.24
C ARG A 241 0.72 14.87 4.37
N ILE A 242 1.06 13.88 5.22
CA ILE A 242 0.29 13.53 6.41
C ILE A 242 0.15 14.67 7.42
N ASP A 243 1.02 15.68 7.32
CA ASP A 243 0.98 16.94 8.08
C ASP A 243 -0.08 17.93 7.57
N LEU A 244 -0.36 17.93 6.27
CA LEU A 244 -1.30 18.85 5.62
C LEU A 244 -2.68 18.23 5.38
N ILE A 245 -2.71 16.95 5.06
CA ILE A 245 -3.94 16.19 4.83
C ILE A 245 -4.07 15.18 5.96
N GLY A 246 -4.53 15.67 7.10
CA GLY A 246 -4.74 14.85 8.29
C GLY A 246 -5.90 13.86 8.13
N PRO A 247 -6.06 12.92 9.08
CA PRO A 247 -7.02 11.80 8.97
C PRO A 247 -8.48 12.25 8.80
N HIS A 248 -8.85 13.43 9.30
CA HIS A 248 -10.20 14.01 9.25
C HIS A 248 -10.33 15.20 8.27
N ALA A 249 -9.32 15.47 7.47
CA ALA A 249 -9.32 16.63 6.55
C ALA A 249 -10.39 16.54 5.44
N LEU A 250 -10.97 15.36 5.23
CA LEU A 250 -11.92 15.05 4.15
C LEU A 250 -13.27 14.50 4.63
N ASP A 251 -13.55 14.59 5.95
CA ASP A 251 -14.81 14.16 6.55
C ASP A 251 -15.98 15.12 6.24
#